data_287fc5a30b25eb1aa475984951a1b9d2
#
_entry.id   287fc5a30b25eb1aa475984951a1b9d2
#
_cell.length_a   1.000
_cell.length_b   1.000
_cell.length_c   1.000
_cell.angle_alpha   90.00
_cell.angle_beta   90.00
_cell.angle_gamma   90.00
#
_symmetry.space_group_name_H-M   'P 1'
#
loop_
_entity.id
_entity.type
_entity.pdbx_description
1 polymer ?
#
loop_
_entity_poly.entity_id
_entity_poly.type
_entity_poly.pdbx_seq_one_letter_code
_entity_poly.pdbx_strand_id
1 'polypeptide(L)'
;SYSSKDCDPVVRSWDGKKVRKKSTNTLNSYRIAEFLMTVPQKDQDEIFENNIPKKYFCDIETEILDVFPDPDNPKSAIQTIAIANDKDLIMVLGTRELTKEIQDSIQIKLNSYFEKFNKNITFKYMYFQSEYDMLYSFFNRAIKNIPFLTGWNFIDFDWAYLVGRSTFLNIDVSVASPTKKFTKDNLPFHKLVVDYMEIYRKWDRIVQMKDFNSLDFISSAALNVKKIKYNGSLTDLYNNDYEGFVYYNAVDSYLVKLIDEKLNTLVPFFLFSHLTSCEQNRVFSPVHMVENIMIQQLWKDKKRVFVKTFDKNVKTEKYAGAFVMEPIVGFHNYLATFDYSSEYPTNIRQWNLSPDVFIKKDINFKVTSETIKTASGAIFLKNTDGVLRTLLTGLFNKRVEAKDIAGEVETEINYLESIIKNK
;
A
#
# COMPACT_ATOMS: atom_id res chain seq x y z
N SER A 1 -4.48 -15.26 -19.14
CA SER A 1 -4.00 -14.80 -20.44
C SER A 1 -4.87 -15.34 -21.55
N TYR A 2 -5.01 -14.60 -22.64
CA TYR A 2 -5.81 -14.96 -23.80
C TYR A 2 -4.90 -15.23 -25.01
N SER A 3 -5.34 -16.10 -25.89
CA SER A 3 -4.61 -16.52 -27.09
C SER A 3 -5.50 -16.34 -28.32
N SER A 4 -4.90 -16.08 -29.47
CA SER A 4 -5.61 -16.00 -30.75
C SER A 4 -5.91 -17.37 -31.38
N LYS A 5 -5.40 -18.46 -30.80
CA LYS A 5 -5.70 -19.84 -31.27
C LYS A 5 -6.92 -20.38 -30.55
N ASP A 6 -7.86 -20.97 -31.27
CA ASP A 6 -9.10 -21.58 -30.78
C ASP A 6 -9.98 -20.59 -29.99
N CYS A 7 -10.61 -19.68 -30.70
CA CYS A 7 -11.31 -18.54 -30.16
C CYS A 7 -12.65 -18.88 -29.49
N ASP A 8 -12.88 -18.33 -28.28
CA ASP A 8 -14.20 -18.26 -27.69
C ASP A 8 -15.06 -17.25 -28.48
N PRO A 9 -16.25 -17.62 -28.93
CA PRO A 9 -17.11 -16.73 -29.73
C PRO A 9 -17.59 -15.49 -28.97
N VAL A 10 -17.56 -15.53 -27.65
CA VAL A 10 -18.07 -14.44 -26.78
C VAL A 10 -16.98 -13.45 -26.38
N VAL A 11 -15.73 -13.89 -26.19
CA VAL A 11 -14.65 -13.05 -25.71
C VAL A 11 -13.83 -12.44 -26.84
N ARG A 12 -13.61 -11.15 -26.79
CA ARG A 12 -12.80 -10.40 -27.77
C ARG A 12 -11.62 -9.69 -27.09
N SER A 13 -10.51 -9.52 -27.83
CA SER A 13 -9.44 -8.60 -27.43
C SER A 13 -9.90 -7.14 -27.49
N TRP A 14 -9.12 -6.23 -26.93
CA TRP A 14 -9.42 -4.80 -26.96
C TRP A 14 -9.57 -4.25 -28.39
N ASP A 15 -8.84 -4.80 -29.35
CA ASP A 15 -8.92 -4.47 -30.78
C ASP A 15 -10.02 -5.26 -31.53
N GLY A 16 -10.89 -5.97 -30.81
CA GLY A 16 -12.06 -6.68 -31.34
C GLY A 16 -11.80 -8.07 -31.89
N LYS A 17 -10.56 -8.59 -31.87
CA LYS A 17 -10.23 -9.93 -32.34
C LYS A 17 -10.78 -11.01 -31.42
N LYS A 18 -11.23 -12.13 -31.98
CA LYS A 18 -11.62 -13.31 -31.20
C LYS A 18 -10.41 -13.85 -30.45
N VAL A 19 -10.58 -14.15 -29.17
CA VAL A 19 -9.52 -14.69 -28.31
C VAL A 19 -10.05 -15.83 -27.46
N ARG A 20 -9.16 -16.75 -27.10
CA ARG A 20 -9.44 -17.84 -26.16
C ARG A 20 -8.81 -17.57 -24.82
N LYS A 21 -9.53 -17.86 -23.75
CA LYS A 21 -8.98 -17.88 -22.39
C LYS A 21 -7.99 -19.03 -22.26
N LYS A 22 -6.71 -18.73 -22.11
CA LYS A 22 -5.69 -19.73 -21.82
C LYS A 22 -5.65 -19.97 -20.32
N SER A 23 -5.98 -21.19 -19.88
CA SER A 23 -5.75 -21.59 -18.50
C SER A 23 -4.25 -21.57 -18.22
N THR A 24 -3.81 -20.72 -17.31
CA THR A 24 -2.45 -20.71 -16.79
C THR A 24 -2.51 -21.14 -15.34
N ASN A 25 -1.61 -22.03 -14.92
CA ASN A 25 -1.47 -22.43 -13.52
C ASN A 25 -0.89 -21.31 -12.63
N THR A 26 -0.54 -20.18 -13.21
CA THR A 26 -0.12 -18.99 -12.49
C THR A 26 -1.34 -18.19 -12.05
N LEU A 27 -1.40 -17.86 -10.76
CA LEU A 27 -2.33 -16.88 -10.23
C LEU A 27 -2.13 -15.58 -11.01
N ASN A 28 -3.10 -15.28 -11.87
CA ASN A 28 -3.05 -14.06 -12.65
C ASN A 28 -3.60 -12.91 -11.78
N SER A 29 -2.92 -11.78 -11.75
CA SER A 29 -3.33 -10.56 -11.02
C SER A 29 -4.76 -10.09 -11.35
N TYR A 30 -5.33 -10.57 -12.44
CA TYR A 30 -6.70 -10.22 -12.87
C TYR A 30 -7.79 -11.18 -12.37
N ARG A 31 -7.45 -12.23 -11.62
CA ARG A 31 -8.46 -13.20 -11.14
C ARG A 31 -9.40 -12.59 -10.12
N ILE A 32 -8.89 -11.71 -9.28
CA ILE A 32 -9.74 -10.98 -8.32
C ILE A 32 -10.72 -10.10 -9.08
N ALA A 33 -10.25 -9.35 -10.08
CA ALA A 33 -11.11 -8.53 -10.92
C ALA A 33 -12.11 -9.37 -11.70
N GLU A 34 -11.69 -10.52 -12.29
CA GLU A 34 -12.58 -11.46 -12.96
C GLU A 34 -13.66 -12.02 -12.02
N PHE A 35 -13.28 -12.38 -10.80
CA PHE A 35 -14.24 -12.87 -9.79
C PHE A 35 -15.23 -11.77 -9.40
N LEU A 36 -14.75 -10.59 -9.05
CA LEU A 36 -15.60 -9.48 -8.66
C LEU A 36 -16.58 -9.05 -9.76
N MET A 37 -16.19 -9.16 -11.04
CA MET A 37 -17.11 -8.92 -12.16
C MET A 37 -18.29 -9.93 -12.23
N THR A 38 -18.19 -11.08 -11.58
CA THR A 38 -19.29 -12.05 -11.46
C THR A 38 -20.16 -11.83 -10.23
N VAL A 39 -19.72 -11.03 -9.28
CA VAL A 39 -20.42 -10.73 -8.04
C VAL A 39 -21.31 -9.49 -8.24
N PRO A 40 -22.60 -9.50 -7.82
CA PRO A 40 -23.45 -8.33 -7.87
C PRO A 40 -22.84 -7.13 -7.16
N GLN A 41 -23.04 -5.91 -7.67
CA GLN A 41 -22.42 -4.71 -7.11
C GLN A 41 -22.75 -4.52 -5.63
N LYS A 42 -24.01 -4.78 -5.23
CA LYS A 42 -24.45 -4.71 -3.83
C LYS A 42 -23.60 -5.61 -2.91
N ASP A 43 -23.35 -6.84 -3.36
CA ASP A 43 -22.57 -7.80 -2.56
C ASP A 43 -21.08 -7.41 -2.53
N GLN A 44 -20.56 -6.79 -3.62
CA GLN A 44 -19.23 -6.20 -3.62
C GLN A 44 -19.13 -5.09 -2.59
N ASP A 45 -20.07 -4.16 -2.57
CA ASP A 45 -20.09 -3.04 -1.64
C ASP A 45 -20.18 -3.52 -0.20
N GLU A 46 -21.01 -4.53 0.09
CA GLU A 46 -21.10 -5.15 1.43
C GLU A 46 -19.79 -5.82 1.87
N ILE A 47 -19.11 -6.53 0.95
CA ILE A 47 -17.80 -7.14 1.24
C ILE A 47 -16.79 -6.06 1.62
N PHE A 48 -16.84 -4.90 0.98
CA PHE A 48 -15.84 -3.86 1.14
C PHE A 48 -16.15 -2.84 2.23
N GLU A 49 -17.41 -2.54 2.50
CA GLU A 49 -17.80 -1.63 3.58
C GLU A 49 -17.51 -2.19 4.97
N ASN A 50 -17.57 -3.52 5.13
CA ASN A 50 -17.49 -4.16 6.44
C ASN A 50 -16.15 -4.87 6.74
N ASN A 51 -15.18 -4.87 5.82
CA ASN A 51 -14.00 -5.73 5.91
C ASN A 51 -12.66 -5.00 5.80
N ILE A 52 -12.45 -3.96 6.59
CA ILE A 52 -11.07 -3.56 6.90
C ILE A 52 -10.48 -4.69 7.76
N PRO A 53 -9.42 -5.38 7.32
CA PRO A 53 -8.82 -6.46 8.07
C PRO A 53 -8.30 -5.94 9.42
N LYS A 54 -8.37 -6.77 10.45
CA LYS A 54 -7.72 -6.48 11.74
C LYS A 54 -6.24 -6.22 11.49
N LYS A 55 -5.78 -5.07 11.94
CA LYS A 55 -4.41 -4.59 11.72
C LYS A 55 -3.51 -5.03 12.87
N TYR A 56 -2.33 -5.50 12.51
CA TYR A 56 -1.28 -5.87 13.47
C TYR A 56 0.02 -5.21 13.05
N PHE A 57 0.66 -4.57 14.01
CA PHE A 57 1.90 -3.82 13.84
C PHE A 57 3.01 -4.55 14.59
N CYS A 58 4.04 -4.96 13.89
CA CYS A 58 5.10 -5.81 14.41
C CYS A 58 6.45 -5.10 14.34
N ASP A 59 7.26 -5.39 15.32
CA ASP A 59 8.65 -4.93 15.42
C ASP A 59 9.47 -6.02 16.10
N ILE A 60 10.72 -6.23 15.70
CA ILE A 60 11.62 -7.21 16.31
C ILE A 60 12.87 -6.55 16.84
N GLU A 61 13.41 -7.14 17.93
CA GLU A 61 14.73 -6.78 18.40
C GLU A 61 15.66 -7.99 18.32
N THR A 62 16.82 -7.76 17.77
CA THR A 62 17.84 -8.79 17.53
C THR A 62 19.07 -8.55 18.38
N GLU A 63 19.80 -9.62 18.67
CA GLU A 63 21.12 -9.52 19.23
C GLU A 63 22.04 -8.75 18.28
N ILE A 64 22.76 -7.77 18.79
CA ILE A 64 23.80 -7.07 18.05
C ILE A 64 25.15 -7.65 18.46
N LEU A 65 25.75 -8.39 17.54
CA LEU A 65 27.13 -8.86 17.63
C LEU A 65 28.09 -7.75 17.14
N ASP A 66 29.25 -8.13 16.62
CA ASP A 66 30.22 -7.18 16.08
C ASP A 66 29.74 -6.41 14.83
N VAL A 67 28.73 -6.95 14.13
CA VAL A 67 28.18 -6.39 12.89
C VAL A 67 26.67 -6.25 13.04
N PHE A 68 26.09 -5.20 12.42
CA PHE A 68 24.64 -5.01 12.37
C PHE A 68 23.95 -6.25 11.77
N PRO A 69 22.81 -6.68 12.34
CA PRO A 69 22.09 -7.85 11.85
C PRO A 69 21.69 -7.73 10.38
N ASP A 70 22.04 -8.75 9.59
CA ASP A 70 21.82 -8.81 8.15
C ASP A 70 20.72 -9.85 7.84
N PRO A 71 19.58 -9.46 7.23
CA PRO A 71 18.53 -10.38 6.85
C PRO A 71 18.96 -11.48 5.88
N ASP A 72 19.94 -11.21 5.02
CA ASP A 72 20.47 -12.20 4.07
C ASP A 72 21.41 -13.22 4.75
N ASN A 73 21.92 -12.88 5.94
CA ASN A 73 22.80 -13.73 6.73
C ASN A 73 22.43 -13.67 8.23
N PRO A 74 21.26 -14.16 8.63
CA PRO A 74 20.66 -13.91 9.95
C PRO A 74 21.30 -14.78 11.05
N LYS A 75 22.51 -14.43 11.45
CA LYS A 75 23.29 -15.16 12.50
C LYS A 75 22.86 -14.77 13.91
N SER A 76 22.50 -13.52 14.12
CA SER A 76 22.10 -13.00 15.42
C SER A 76 20.73 -13.55 15.84
N ALA A 77 20.57 -13.84 17.12
CA ALA A 77 19.31 -14.32 17.65
C ALA A 77 18.26 -13.20 17.70
N ILE A 78 17.01 -13.55 17.42
CA ILE A 78 15.86 -12.65 17.69
C ILE A 78 15.57 -12.76 19.18
N GLN A 79 15.64 -11.61 19.86
CA GLN A 79 15.51 -11.52 21.31
C GLN A 79 14.07 -11.30 21.75
N THR A 80 13.34 -10.44 21.01
CA THR A 80 11.90 -10.18 21.22
C THR A 80 11.19 -9.93 19.92
N ILE A 81 9.87 -10.22 19.94
CA ILE A 81 8.92 -9.90 18.86
C ILE A 81 7.74 -9.17 19.51
N ALA A 82 7.56 -7.90 19.21
CA ALA A 82 6.42 -7.11 19.67
C ALA A 82 5.33 -7.05 18.59
N ILE A 83 4.09 -7.22 18.98
CA ILE A 83 2.92 -7.15 18.11
C ILE A 83 1.85 -6.28 18.77
N ALA A 84 1.58 -5.12 18.21
CA ALA A 84 0.46 -4.28 18.59
C ALA A 84 -0.74 -4.51 17.65
N ASN A 85 -1.97 -4.37 18.15
CA ASN A 85 -3.16 -4.49 17.32
C ASN A 85 -4.06 -3.24 17.40
N ASP A 86 -5.09 -3.21 16.57
CA ASP A 86 -6.09 -2.14 16.50
C ASP A 86 -6.95 -1.96 17.76
N LYS A 87 -6.90 -2.91 18.71
CA LYS A 87 -7.63 -2.89 19.98
C LYS A 87 -6.76 -2.51 21.18
N ASP A 88 -5.67 -1.83 20.96
CA ASP A 88 -4.72 -1.39 22.00
C ASP A 88 -4.11 -2.53 22.83
N LEU A 89 -4.04 -3.75 22.27
CA LEU A 89 -3.30 -4.85 22.84
C LEU A 89 -1.88 -4.86 22.27
N ILE A 90 -0.89 -4.85 23.15
CA ILE A 90 0.52 -5.08 22.82
C ILE A 90 0.92 -6.42 23.41
N MET A 91 1.40 -7.32 22.58
CA MET A 91 1.95 -8.61 23.00
C MET A 91 3.42 -8.67 22.64
N VAL A 92 4.27 -8.97 23.59
CA VAL A 92 5.70 -9.20 23.36
C VAL A 92 6.05 -10.65 23.65
N LEU A 93 6.67 -11.30 22.70
CA LEU A 93 7.25 -12.63 22.81
C LEU A 93 8.74 -12.45 23.14
N GLY A 94 9.27 -13.20 24.09
CA GLY A 94 10.67 -13.11 24.45
C GLY A 94 11.20 -14.38 25.09
N THR A 95 12.53 -14.45 25.21
CA THR A 95 13.26 -15.66 25.66
C THR A 95 13.80 -15.55 27.10
N ARG A 96 13.50 -14.47 27.80
CA ARG A 96 13.80 -14.31 29.22
C ARG A 96 12.52 -14.20 30.01
N GLU A 97 12.47 -14.81 31.18
CA GLU A 97 11.31 -14.79 32.05
C GLU A 97 11.10 -13.39 32.66
N LEU A 98 9.87 -12.93 32.67
CA LEU A 98 9.45 -11.71 33.37
C LEU A 98 8.44 -12.06 34.47
N THR A 99 8.72 -11.59 35.68
CA THR A 99 7.77 -11.75 36.80
C THR A 99 6.49 -10.93 36.54
N LYS A 100 5.45 -11.23 37.26
CA LYS A 100 4.18 -10.50 37.12
C LYS A 100 4.33 -9.03 37.48
N GLU A 101 5.14 -8.72 38.51
CA GLU A 101 5.41 -7.36 38.97
C GLU A 101 6.10 -6.53 37.86
N ILE A 102 7.05 -7.13 37.12
CA ILE A 102 7.72 -6.47 36.01
C ILE A 102 6.74 -6.23 34.83
N GLN A 103 5.88 -7.20 34.54
CA GLN A 103 4.85 -7.03 33.51
C GLN A 103 3.87 -5.91 33.87
N ASP A 104 3.45 -5.82 35.14
CA ASP A 104 2.60 -4.74 35.63
C ASP A 104 3.33 -3.38 35.60
N SER A 105 4.63 -3.34 35.90
CA SER A 105 5.48 -2.15 35.72
C SER A 105 5.51 -1.65 34.28
N ILE A 106 5.74 -2.56 33.32
CA ILE A 106 5.70 -2.22 31.88
C ILE A 106 4.32 -1.71 31.47
N GLN A 107 3.24 -2.35 31.94
CA GLN A 107 1.86 -1.92 31.69
C GLN A 107 1.63 -0.46 32.15
N ILE A 108 2.10 -0.12 33.36
CA ILE A 108 1.99 1.24 33.91
C ILE A 108 2.81 2.23 33.08
N LYS A 109 4.05 1.89 32.74
CA LYS A 109 4.93 2.71 31.89
C LYS A 109 4.32 3.00 30.53
N LEU A 110 3.74 2.00 29.87
CA LEU A 110 3.06 2.15 28.57
C LEU A 110 1.85 3.09 28.68
N ASN A 111 0.99 2.92 29.67
CA ASN A 111 -0.16 3.79 29.86
C ASN A 111 0.27 5.25 30.15
N SER A 112 1.29 5.44 30.97
CA SER A 112 1.84 6.78 31.26
C SER A 112 2.45 7.44 30.01
N TYR A 113 3.23 6.70 29.25
CA TYR A 113 3.90 7.22 28.04
C TYR A 113 2.90 7.66 26.95
N PHE A 114 1.81 6.91 26.81
CA PHE A 114 0.77 7.18 25.83
C PHE A 114 -0.49 7.86 26.41
N GLU A 115 -0.43 8.38 27.65
CA GLU A 115 -1.55 8.99 28.36
C GLU A 115 -2.25 10.09 27.53
N LYS A 116 -1.48 10.92 26.84
CA LYS A 116 -2.01 12.01 26.01
C LYS A 116 -2.89 11.56 24.84
N PHE A 117 -2.88 10.29 24.49
CA PHE A 117 -3.71 9.71 23.42
C PHE A 117 -5.02 9.13 23.96
N ASN A 118 -5.27 9.17 25.27
CA ASN A 118 -6.45 8.59 25.93
C ASN A 118 -6.67 7.11 25.57
N LYS A 119 -5.60 6.33 25.52
CA LYS A 119 -5.64 4.90 25.19
C LYS A 119 -5.60 4.05 26.43
N ASN A 120 -6.39 2.98 26.43
CA ASN A 120 -6.35 1.95 27.47
C ASN A 120 -5.57 0.75 26.93
N ILE A 121 -4.25 0.82 27.02
CA ILE A 121 -3.35 -0.19 26.49
C ILE A 121 -3.36 -1.41 27.41
N THR A 122 -3.47 -2.58 26.80
CA THR A 122 -3.30 -3.87 27.47
C THR A 122 -1.96 -4.47 27.05
N PHE A 123 -1.08 -4.73 27.99
CA PHE A 123 0.21 -5.36 27.75
C PHE A 123 0.16 -6.84 28.13
N LYS A 124 0.75 -7.71 27.30
CA LYS A 124 0.93 -9.14 27.57
C LYS A 124 2.34 -9.56 27.17
N TYR A 125 2.98 -10.30 28.04
CA TYR A 125 4.26 -10.91 27.75
C TYR A 125 4.11 -12.43 27.66
N MET A 126 4.77 -13.03 26.65
CA MET A 126 4.83 -14.48 26.46
C MET A 126 6.28 -14.94 26.51
N TYR A 127 6.61 -15.69 27.54
CA TYR A 127 7.91 -16.30 27.73
C TYR A 127 8.06 -17.61 26.92
N PHE A 128 9.21 -17.81 26.31
CA PHE A 128 9.61 -19.02 25.61
C PHE A 128 10.97 -19.48 26.10
N GLN A 129 11.18 -20.79 26.27
CA GLN A 129 12.45 -21.36 26.75
C GLN A 129 13.60 -21.17 25.76
N SER A 130 13.29 -21.04 24.46
CA SER A 130 14.28 -20.85 23.41
C SER A 130 13.75 -19.94 22.30
N GLU A 131 14.70 -19.37 21.53
CA GLU A 131 14.38 -18.65 20.30
C GLU A 131 13.61 -19.54 19.30
N TYR A 132 13.99 -20.82 19.21
CA TYR A 132 13.29 -21.77 18.36
C TYR A 132 11.78 -21.88 18.74
N ASP A 133 11.45 -22.05 20.02
CA ASP A 133 10.08 -22.16 20.47
C ASP A 133 9.29 -20.87 20.24
N MET A 134 9.93 -19.72 20.43
CA MET A 134 9.35 -18.42 20.17
C MET A 134 8.99 -18.25 18.68
N LEU A 135 9.95 -18.51 17.78
CA LEU A 135 9.73 -18.39 16.34
C LEU A 135 8.76 -19.46 15.81
N TYR A 136 8.87 -20.69 16.32
CA TYR A 136 7.91 -21.73 15.98
C TYR A 136 6.47 -21.33 16.38
N SER A 137 6.30 -20.78 17.58
CA SER A 137 5.01 -20.28 18.04
C SER A 137 4.52 -19.08 17.22
N PHE A 138 5.41 -18.16 16.87
CA PHE A 138 5.10 -17.02 16.02
C PHE A 138 4.52 -17.47 14.67
N PHE A 139 5.21 -18.36 13.93
CA PHE A 139 4.76 -18.82 12.62
C PHE A 139 3.55 -19.76 12.70
N ASN A 140 3.51 -20.68 13.65
CA ASN A 140 2.47 -21.71 13.72
C ASN A 140 1.19 -21.28 14.44
N ARG A 141 1.25 -20.28 15.32
CA ARG A 141 0.10 -19.84 16.13
C ARG A 141 -0.29 -18.39 15.86
N ALA A 142 0.65 -17.45 15.98
CA ALA A 142 0.32 -16.03 15.81
C ALA A 142 -0.01 -15.69 14.36
N ILE A 143 0.92 -15.91 13.43
CA ILE A 143 0.78 -15.53 12.03
C ILE A 143 -0.46 -16.17 11.36
N LYS A 144 -0.80 -17.40 11.68
CA LYS A 144 -2.00 -18.05 11.10
C LYS A 144 -3.27 -17.23 11.27
N ASN A 145 -3.41 -16.55 12.41
CA ASN A 145 -4.60 -15.79 12.79
C ASN A 145 -4.50 -14.29 12.48
N ILE A 146 -3.36 -13.82 11.96
CA ILE A 146 -3.13 -12.43 11.60
C ILE A 146 -3.43 -12.26 10.10
N PRO A 147 -4.51 -11.56 9.72
CA PRO A 147 -4.85 -11.34 8.29
C PRO A 147 -3.98 -10.27 7.64
N PHE A 148 -3.58 -9.24 8.40
CA PHE A 148 -2.77 -8.11 7.96
C PHE A 148 -1.69 -7.83 8.99
N LEU A 149 -0.43 -7.86 8.56
CA LEU A 149 0.74 -7.59 9.37
C LEU A 149 1.60 -6.52 8.69
N THR A 150 2.04 -5.56 9.48
CA THR A 150 2.88 -4.46 9.02
C THR A 150 3.82 -3.99 10.14
N GLY A 151 4.76 -3.16 9.81
CA GLY A 151 5.70 -2.51 10.73
C GLY A 151 6.47 -1.42 9.98
N TRP A 152 7.41 -0.79 10.63
CA TRP A 152 8.23 0.26 10.03
C TRP A 152 9.48 -0.34 9.40
N ASN A 153 9.69 -0.13 8.11
CA ASN A 153 10.74 -0.79 7.30
C ASN A 153 10.64 -2.33 7.36
N PHE A 154 9.43 -2.81 7.50
CA PHE A 154 9.11 -4.16 7.94
C PHE A 154 9.51 -5.24 6.93
N ILE A 155 9.30 -4.99 5.64
CA ILE A 155 9.60 -5.99 4.59
C ILE A 155 11.10 -6.19 4.43
N ASP A 156 11.87 -5.10 4.43
CA ASP A 156 13.29 -5.13 4.13
C ASP A 156 14.13 -5.57 5.34
N PHE A 157 13.61 -5.45 6.56
CA PHE A 157 14.31 -5.86 7.77
C PHE A 157 13.55 -6.91 8.59
N ASP A 158 12.50 -6.54 9.32
CA ASP A 158 11.87 -7.43 10.32
C ASP A 158 11.34 -8.72 9.72
N TRP A 159 10.54 -8.61 8.65
CA TRP A 159 9.96 -9.77 8.00
C TRP A 159 11.03 -10.65 7.33
N ALA A 160 11.96 -10.02 6.62
CA ALA A 160 13.05 -10.74 5.98
C ALA A 160 13.91 -11.48 7.03
N TYR A 161 14.20 -10.82 8.15
CA TYR A 161 14.94 -11.41 9.26
C TYR A 161 14.19 -12.55 9.95
N LEU A 162 12.89 -12.36 10.23
CA LEU A 162 12.02 -13.41 10.79
C LEU A 162 12.00 -14.67 9.91
N VAL A 163 11.82 -14.51 8.61
CA VAL A 163 11.81 -15.62 7.65
C VAL A 163 13.21 -16.27 7.53
N GLY A 164 14.24 -15.45 7.36
CA GLY A 164 15.62 -15.91 7.21
C GLY A 164 16.10 -16.67 8.45
N ARG A 165 15.92 -16.09 9.65
CA ARG A 165 16.33 -16.71 10.91
C ARG A 165 15.56 -17.98 11.22
N SER A 166 14.26 -18.01 10.97
CA SER A 166 13.45 -19.22 11.14
C SER A 166 13.89 -20.33 10.20
N THR A 167 14.22 -20.00 8.95
CA THR A 167 14.75 -20.95 7.98
C THR A 167 16.12 -21.49 8.42
N PHE A 168 16.99 -20.61 8.92
CA PHE A 168 18.29 -21.01 9.49
C PHE A 168 18.15 -22.00 10.65
N LEU A 169 17.11 -21.84 11.47
CA LEU A 169 16.77 -22.74 12.58
C LEU A 169 15.92 -23.95 12.15
N ASN A 170 15.75 -24.20 10.85
CA ASN A 170 14.92 -25.28 10.28
C ASN A 170 13.45 -25.25 10.71
N ILE A 171 12.88 -24.07 10.90
CA ILE A 171 11.45 -23.87 11.15
C ILE A 171 10.72 -23.72 9.81
N ASP A 172 9.64 -24.47 9.62
CA ASP A 172 8.79 -24.36 8.43
C ASP A 172 7.99 -23.04 8.43
N VAL A 173 8.49 -22.02 7.73
CA VAL A 173 7.82 -20.73 7.57
C VAL A 173 6.65 -20.79 6.58
N SER A 174 6.53 -21.85 5.78
CA SER A 174 5.49 -21.99 4.77
C SER A 174 4.09 -21.95 5.37
N VAL A 175 3.95 -22.30 6.63
CA VAL A 175 2.71 -22.25 7.41
C VAL A 175 2.12 -20.85 7.56
N ALA A 176 2.91 -19.80 7.34
CA ALA A 176 2.42 -18.42 7.30
C ALA A 176 1.47 -18.18 6.11
N SER A 177 1.60 -18.94 5.03
CA SER A 177 0.71 -18.87 3.88
C SER A 177 -0.36 -19.97 3.95
N PRO A 178 -1.68 -19.66 3.78
CA PRO A 178 -2.72 -20.66 3.69
C PRO A 178 -2.51 -21.70 2.60
N THR A 179 -1.79 -21.34 1.54
CA THR A 179 -1.45 -22.24 0.42
C THR A 179 -0.05 -22.81 0.51
N LYS A 180 0.68 -22.55 1.58
CA LYS A 180 2.10 -22.90 1.78
C LYS A 180 3.01 -22.39 0.66
N LYS A 181 2.67 -21.26 0.05
CA LYS A 181 3.43 -20.65 -1.05
C LYS A 181 3.85 -19.23 -0.69
N PHE A 182 5.03 -18.87 -1.15
CA PHE A 182 5.61 -17.54 -1.00
C PHE A 182 5.88 -16.92 -2.38
N THR A 183 5.90 -15.59 -2.43
CA THR A 183 6.37 -14.84 -3.58
C THR A 183 7.89 -14.98 -3.71
N LYS A 184 8.48 -14.41 -4.76
CA LYS A 184 9.94 -14.35 -4.90
C LYS A 184 10.61 -13.52 -3.80
N ASP A 185 9.87 -12.56 -3.25
CA ASP A 185 10.33 -11.65 -2.19
C ASP A 185 9.96 -12.18 -0.79
N ASN A 186 9.82 -13.50 -0.65
CA ASN A 186 9.49 -14.19 0.60
C ASN A 186 8.21 -13.70 1.30
N LEU A 187 7.23 -13.15 0.55
CA LEU A 187 5.94 -12.77 1.10
C LEU A 187 4.94 -13.93 0.96
N PRO A 188 4.14 -14.22 1.99
CA PRO A 188 3.19 -15.32 1.96
C PRO A 188 2.00 -15.01 1.03
N PHE A 189 1.62 -15.97 0.17
CA PHE A 189 0.41 -15.83 -0.63
C PHE A 189 -0.85 -15.85 0.25
N HIS A 190 -1.85 -15.06 -0.14
CA HIS A 190 -3.16 -14.94 0.53
C HIS A 190 -3.09 -14.46 1.99
N LYS A 191 -2.01 -13.81 2.35
CA LYS A 191 -1.85 -13.08 3.59
C LYS A 191 -1.20 -11.74 3.27
N LEU A 192 -1.66 -10.71 3.92
CA LEU A 192 -1.20 -9.37 3.65
C LEU A 192 -0.07 -9.00 4.63
N VAL A 193 1.14 -9.04 4.14
CA VAL A 193 2.34 -8.54 4.81
C VAL A 193 2.86 -7.38 3.98
N VAL A 194 2.92 -6.19 4.57
CA VAL A 194 3.27 -4.94 3.88
C VAL A 194 4.17 -4.07 4.75
N ASP A 195 4.88 -3.15 4.13
CA ASP A 195 5.69 -2.16 4.81
C ASP A 195 4.91 -0.88 5.06
N TYR A 196 4.77 -0.49 6.35
CA TYR A 196 4.06 0.73 6.68
C TYR A 196 4.82 1.99 6.25
N MET A 197 6.15 1.97 6.28
CA MET A 197 6.96 3.09 5.79
C MET A 197 6.67 3.39 4.31
N GLU A 198 6.54 2.36 3.46
CA GLU A 198 6.18 2.53 2.06
C GLU A 198 4.75 3.08 1.88
N ILE A 199 3.81 2.63 2.73
CA ILE A 199 2.43 3.14 2.76
C ILE A 199 2.44 4.62 3.17
N TYR A 200 3.16 4.97 4.24
CA TYR A 200 3.36 6.34 4.67
C TYR A 200 3.91 7.21 3.53
N ARG A 201 5.03 6.82 2.92
CA ARG A 201 5.68 7.58 1.84
C ARG A 201 4.75 7.83 0.67
N LYS A 202 3.85 6.92 0.37
CA LYS A 202 2.94 7.03 -0.77
C LYS A 202 1.69 7.84 -0.49
N TRP A 203 1.08 7.66 0.66
CA TRP A 203 -0.25 8.21 0.94
C TRP A 203 -0.30 9.29 2.01
N ASP A 204 0.78 9.52 2.77
CA ASP A 204 0.79 10.63 3.71
C ASP A 204 0.60 11.98 2.99
N ARG A 205 -0.28 12.80 3.58
CA ARG A 205 -0.61 14.16 3.12
C ARG A 205 -0.50 15.19 4.24
N ILE A 206 -0.17 14.76 5.44
CA ILE A 206 -0.13 15.59 6.66
C ILE A 206 1.29 16.02 6.95
N VAL A 207 2.19 15.07 7.18
CA VAL A 207 3.59 15.34 7.54
C VAL A 207 4.41 15.72 6.31
N GLN A 208 4.23 15.03 5.21
CA GLN A 208 4.85 15.23 3.90
C GLN A 208 6.40 15.23 3.89
N MET A 209 7.03 14.67 4.92
CA MET A 209 8.49 14.62 5.08
C MET A 209 9.05 13.28 4.57
N LYS A 210 9.08 13.11 3.26
CA LYS A 210 9.40 11.84 2.60
C LYS A 210 10.90 11.52 2.54
N ASP A 211 11.74 12.50 2.78
CA ASP A 211 13.21 12.32 2.79
C ASP A 211 13.72 11.78 4.13
N PHE A 212 12.91 11.86 5.18
CA PHE A 212 13.22 11.35 6.51
C PHE A 212 12.37 10.10 6.78
N ASN A 213 13.05 8.96 6.92
CA ASN A 213 12.39 7.65 7.00
C ASN A 213 12.51 7.00 8.38
N SER A 214 13.18 7.62 9.37
CA SER A 214 13.29 6.99 10.69
C SER A 214 11.97 7.08 11.45
N LEU A 215 11.62 6.00 12.16
CA LEU A 215 10.43 5.96 13.01
C LEU A 215 10.44 7.08 14.07
N ASP A 216 11.62 7.38 14.66
CA ASP A 216 11.76 8.45 15.65
C ASP A 216 11.41 9.83 15.08
N PHE A 217 11.87 10.11 13.85
CA PHE A 217 11.58 11.40 13.21
C PHE A 217 10.08 11.52 12.89
N ILE A 218 9.48 10.49 12.28
CA ILE A 218 8.07 10.52 11.87
C ILE A 218 7.14 10.49 13.09
N SER A 219 7.45 9.72 14.13
CA SER A 219 6.67 9.74 15.38
C SER A 219 6.74 11.11 16.07
N SER A 220 7.90 11.76 16.04
CA SER A 220 8.05 13.13 16.56
C SER A 220 7.24 14.14 15.75
N ALA A 221 7.29 14.06 14.43
CA ALA A 221 6.57 15.00 13.55
C ALA A 221 5.05 14.77 13.56
N ALA A 222 4.58 13.52 13.49
CA ALA A 222 3.16 13.20 13.43
C ALA A 222 2.48 13.23 14.79
N LEU A 223 3.15 12.73 15.84
CA LEU A 223 2.55 12.48 17.15
C LEU A 223 3.08 13.41 18.24
N ASN A 224 4.14 14.18 17.97
CA ASN A 224 4.91 14.91 18.99
C ASN A 224 5.38 13.98 20.13
N VAL A 225 5.84 12.75 19.76
CA VAL A 225 6.42 11.76 20.66
C VAL A 225 7.81 11.40 20.17
N LYS A 226 8.79 11.42 21.05
CA LYS A 226 10.16 10.98 20.74
C LYS A 226 10.31 9.52 21.16
N LYS A 227 11.11 8.74 20.44
CA LYS A 227 11.50 7.40 20.87
C LYS A 227 12.09 7.42 22.28
N ILE A 228 11.91 6.30 22.98
CA ILE A 228 12.54 6.12 24.29
C ILE A 228 14.05 6.15 24.12
N LYS A 229 14.71 6.96 24.95
CA LYS A 229 16.17 7.00 25.02
C LYS A 229 16.65 6.04 26.11
N TYR A 230 17.67 5.31 25.81
CA TYR A 230 18.39 4.44 26.75
C TYR A 230 19.88 4.80 26.76
N ASN A 231 20.57 4.43 27.83
CA ASN A 231 22.00 4.66 27.95
C ASN A 231 22.78 3.42 27.42
N GLY A 232 23.86 3.66 26.69
CA GLY A 232 24.68 2.60 26.13
C GLY A 232 24.14 2.05 24.81
N SER A 233 24.45 0.79 24.53
CA SER A 233 23.98 0.06 23.35
C SER A 233 22.66 -0.69 23.63
N LEU A 234 22.00 -1.16 22.57
CA LEU A 234 20.84 -2.04 22.69
C LEU A 234 21.19 -3.36 23.41
N THR A 235 22.40 -3.86 23.19
CA THR A 235 22.96 -5.02 23.89
C THR A 235 23.12 -4.75 25.39
N ASP A 236 23.55 -3.55 25.78
CA ASP A 236 23.63 -3.17 27.20
C ASP A 236 22.23 -3.11 27.82
N LEU A 237 21.25 -2.57 27.10
CA LEU A 237 19.86 -2.54 27.56
C LEU A 237 19.32 -3.97 27.75
N TYR A 238 19.54 -4.86 26.80
CA TYR A 238 19.12 -6.25 26.89
C TYR A 238 19.76 -6.99 28.09
N ASN A 239 21.05 -6.76 28.33
CA ASN A 239 21.77 -7.48 29.37
C ASN A 239 21.50 -6.94 30.78
N ASN A 240 21.38 -5.62 30.92
CA ASN A 240 21.36 -4.94 32.23
C ASN A 240 19.97 -4.45 32.64
N ASP A 241 19.06 -4.19 31.66
CA ASP A 241 17.70 -3.73 31.90
C ASP A 241 16.72 -4.36 30.91
N TYR A 242 16.45 -5.65 31.10
CA TYR A 242 15.55 -6.40 30.23
C TYR A 242 14.10 -5.88 30.27
N GLU A 243 13.65 -5.31 31.40
CA GLU A 243 12.36 -4.61 31.49
C GLU A 243 12.32 -3.43 30.51
N GLY A 244 13.35 -2.57 30.55
CA GLY A 244 13.49 -1.47 29.62
C GLY A 244 13.56 -1.89 28.16
N PHE A 245 14.24 -3.01 27.88
CA PHE A 245 14.35 -3.58 26.53
C PHE A 245 12.99 -4.03 25.98
N VAL A 246 12.21 -4.78 26.77
CA VAL A 246 10.86 -5.22 26.39
C VAL A 246 9.91 -4.02 26.23
N TYR A 247 10.02 -3.05 27.13
CA TYR A 247 9.26 -1.80 27.05
C TYR A 247 9.59 -1.01 25.77
N TYR A 248 10.88 -0.91 25.40
CA TYR A 248 11.32 -0.25 24.18
C TYR A 248 10.69 -0.88 22.92
N ASN A 249 10.82 -2.21 22.76
CA ASN A 249 10.25 -2.93 21.63
C ASN A 249 8.70 -2.80 21.56
N ALA A 250 8.03 -2.85 22.73
CA ALA A 250 6.59 -2.65 22.83
C ALA A 250 6.17 -1.25 22.35
N VAL A 251 6.94 -0.22 22.69
CA VAL A 251 6.67 1.17 22.26
C VAL A 251 6.86 1.31 20.76
N ASP A 252 7.91 0.75 20.16
CA ASP A 252 8.20 0.89 18.74
C ASP A 252 7.07 0.27 17.88
N SER A 253 6.60 -0.91 18.21
CA SER A 253 5.46 -1.53 17.53
C SER A 253 4.17 -0.70 17.65
N TYR A 254 3.91 -0.09 18.83
CA TYR A 254 2.69 0.68 19.06
C TYR A 254 2.75 2.09 18.45
N LEU A 255 3.94 2.68 18.32
CA LEU A 255 4.12 3.96 17.63
C LEU A 255 3.66 3.89 16.18
N VAL A 256 3.95 2.81 15.47
CA VAL A 256 3.49 2.64 14.08
C VAL A 256 1.97 2.62 14.00
N LYS A 257 1.31 1.96 14.95
CA LYS A 257 -0.16 1.98 15.06
C LYS A 257 -0.71 3.39 15.28
N LEU A 258 -0.11 4.16 16.19
CA LEU A 258 -0.57 5.54 16.47
C LEU A 258 -0.32 6.47 15.29
N ILE A 259 0.78 6.28 14.55
CA ILE A 259 1.03 7.02 13.30
C ILE A 259 -0.10 6.73 12.31
N ASP A 260 -0.50 5.47 12.12
CA ASP A 260 -1.61 5.13 11.24
C ASP A 260 -2.93 5.76 11.71
N GLU A 261 -3.25 5.72 12.98
CA GLU A 261 -4.45 6.37 13.52
C GLU A 261 -4.46 7.89 13.28
N LYS A 262 -3.31 8.54 13.36
CA LYS A 262 -3.19 9.98 13.14
C LYS A 262 -3.22 10.36 11.66
N LEU A 263 -2.48 9.63 10.83
CA LEU A 263 -2.30 9.95 9.40
C LEU A 263 -3.34 9.27 8.52
N ASN A 264 -3.94 8.18 9.01
CA ASN A 264 -4.97 7.40 8.33
C ASN A 264 -4.54 6.88 6.95
N THR A 265 -3.26 6.52 6.78
CA THR A 265 -2.67 6.16 5.49
C THR A 265 -3.04 4.77 5.00
N LEU A 266 -3.45 3.86 5.89
CA LEU A 266 -3.98 2.55 5.52
C LEU A 266 -5.36 2.63 4.84
N VAL A 267 -6.14 3.67 5.11
CA VAL A 267 -7.45 3.85 4.45
C VAL A 267 -7.30 4.01 2.93
N PRO A 268 -6.52 4.95 2.39
CA PRO A 268 -6.32 5.02 0.95
C PRO A 268 -5.67 3.76 0.38
N PHE A 269 -4.79 3.07 1.11
CA PHE A 269 -4.20 1.80 0.68
C PHE A 269 -5.28 0.74 0.40
N PHE A 270 -6.19 0.50 1.33
CA PHE A 270 -7.29 -0.44 1.15
C PHE A 270 -8.31 0.07 0.13
N LEU A 271 -8.64 1.36 0.16
CA LEU A 271 -9.59 1.96 -0.77
C LEU A 271 -9.14 1.82 -2.23
N PHE A 272 -7.88 2.09 -2.54
CA PHE A 272 -7.36 1.93 -3.89
C PHE A 272 -7.33 0.46 -4.32
N SER A 273 -6.99 -0.46 -3.42
CA SER A 273 -7.09 -1.91 -3.70
C SER A 273 -8.52 -2.30 -4.09
N HIS A 274 -9.50 -1.81 -3.33
CA HIS A 274 -10.92 -2.04 -3.56
C HIS A 274 -11.38 -1.43 -4.90
N LEU A 275 -11.25 -0.11 -5.05
CA LEU A 275 -11.73 0.62 -6.23
C LEU A 275 -11.16 0.10 -7.54
N THR A 276 -9.94 -0.41 -7.50
CA THR A 276 -9.25 -0.90 -8.69
C THR A 276 -9.28 -2.41 -8.83
N SER A 277 -9.84 -3.14 -7.84
CA SER A 277 -9.74 -4.60 -7.70
C SER A 277 -8.31 -5.12 -7.90
N CYS A 278 -7.35 -4.35 -7.41
CA CYS A 278 -5.93 -4.66 -7.48
C CYS A 278 -5.51 -5.42 -6.22
N GLU A 279 -4.65 -6.40 -6.35
CA GLU A 279 -4.03 -7.04 -5.19
C GLU A 279 -3.32 -5.97 -4.35
N GLN A 280 -3.45 -6.04 -3.02
CA GLN A 280 -2.97 -5.01 -2.11
C GLN A 280 -1.47 -4.71 -2.28
N ASN A 281 -0.63 -5.73 -2.46
CA ASN A 281 0.79 -5.55 -2.73
C ASN A 281 1.10 -4.87 -4.09
N ARG A 282 0.11 -4.74 -4.98
CA ARG A 282 0.25 -4.12 -6.31
C ARG A 282 -0.32 -2.71 -6.40
N VAL A 283 -1.03 -2.22 -5.38
CA VAL A 283 -1.56 -0.84 -5.37
C VAL A 283 -0.46 0.23 -5.30
N PHE A 284 0.77 -0.17 -4.99
CA PHE A 284 1.93 0.72 -5.09
C PHE A 284 2.25 1.10 -6.55
N SER A 285 1.80 0.31 -7.54
CA SER A 285 1.99 0.59 -8.96
C SER A 285 0.74 1.21 -9.59
N PRO A 286 0.77 2.51 -9.97
CA PRO A 286 -0.34 3.14 -10.69
C PRO A 286 -0.70 2.42 -11.98
N VAL A 287 0.30 1.83 -12.67
CA VAL A 287 0.09 1.09 -13.93
C VAL A 287 -0.82 -0.12 -13.70
N HIS A 288 -0.57 -0.91 -12.64
CA HIS A 288 -1.41 -2.07 -12.33
C HIS A 288 -2.84 -1.67 -11.95
N MET A 289 -3.00 -0.57 -11.20
CA MET A 289 -4.33 -0.06 -10.87
C MET A 289 -5.10 0.34 -12.12
N VAL A 290 -4.47 1.11 -13.02
CA VAL A 290 -5.11 1.55 -14.27
C VAL A 290 -5.42 0.35 -15.18
N GLU A 291 -4.49 -0.61 -15.34
CA GLU A 291 -4.74 -1.84 -16.11
C GLU A 291 -5.98 -2.57 -15.60
N ASN A 292 -6.11 -2.76 -14.28
CA ASN A 292 -7.26 -3.46 -13.69
C ASN A 292 -8.58 -2.73 -13.95
N ILE A 293 -8.64 -1.42 -13.73
CA ILE A 293 -9.85 -0.63 -13.99
C ILE A 293 -10.24 -0.70 -15.46
N MET A 294 -9.27 -0.56 -16.37
CA MET A 294 -9.52 -0.64 -17.80
C MET A 294 -10.05 -2.02 -18.21
N ILE A 295 -9.49 -3.10 -17.65
CA ILE A 295 -9.95 -4.47 -17.92
C ILE A 295 -11.39 -4.65 -17.46
N GLN A 296 -11.72 -4.19 -16.24
CA GLN A 296 -13.08 -4.27 -15.72
C GLN A 296 -14.06 -3.50 -16.60
N GLN A 297 -13.73 -2.28 -17.00
CA GLN A 297 -14.60 -1.47 -17.84
C GLN A 297 -14.80 -2.09 -19.23
N LEU A 298 -13.73 -2.53 -19.88
CA LEU A 298 -13.82 -3.21 -21.18
C LEU A 298 -14.64 -4.50 -21.12
N TRP A 299 -14.52 -5.24 -20.02
CA TRP A 299 -15.30 -6.46 -19.84
C TRP A 299 -16.79 -6.15 -19.61
N LYS A 300 -17.10 -5.20 -18.72
CA LYS A 300 -18.49 -4.82 -18.44
C LYS A 300 -19.21 -4.32 -19.69
N ASP A 301 -18.58 -3.44 -20.44
CA ASP A 301 -19.24 -2.74 -21.55
C ASP A 301 -19.25 -3.57 -22.83
N LYS A 302 -18.17 -4.23 -23.16
CA LYS A 302 -17.97 -4.79 -24.50
C LYS A 302 -17.54 -6.25 -24.51
N LYS A 303 -17.45 -6.92 -23.35
CA LYS A 303 -16.90 -8.28 -23.21
C LYS A 303 -15.49 -8.40 -23.84
N ARG A 304 -14.66 -7.37 -23.72
CA ARG A 304 -13.31 -7.28 -24.29
C ARG A 304 -12.24 -7.39 -23.22
N VAL A 305 -11.08 -7.87 -23.60
CA VAL A 305 -9.90 -8.01 -22.72
C VAL A 305 -8.63 -7.59 -23.45
N PHE A 306 -7.66 -7.09 -22.70
CA PHE A 306 -6.33 -6.85 -23.25
C PHE A 306 -5.59 -8.17 -23.47
N VAL A 307 -4.97 -8.28 -24.63
CA VAL A 307 -3.99 -9.33 -24.92
C VAL A 307 -2.60 -8.75 -24.72
N LYS A 308 -1.87 -9.23 -23.73
CA LYS A 308 -0.46 -8.89 -23.58
C LYS A 308 0.33 -9.60 -24.70
N THR A 309 0.76 -8.87 -25.70
CA THR A 309 1.75 -9.34 -26.66
C THR A 309 3.13 -9.13 -26.03
N PHE A 310 3.76 -10.20 -25.60
CA PHE A 310 5.17 -10.17 -25.22
C PHE A 310 6.03 -10.27 -26.49
N ASP A 311 6.09 -9.21 -27.23
CA ASP A 311 7.10 -9.12 -28.30
C ASP A 311 8.41 -8.62 -27.66
N LYS A 312 9.34 -9.54 -27.45
CA LYS A 312 10.67 -9.24 -26.90
C LYS A 312 11.50 -8.33 -27.82
N ASN A 313 11.07 -8.14 -29.05
CA ASN A 313 11.78 -7.38 -30.08
C ASN A 313 11.27 -5.93 -30.24
N VAL A 314 10.17 -5.57 -29.57
CA VAL A 314 9.73 -4.18 -29.54
C VAL A 314 10.72 -3.37 -28.70
N LYS A 315 11.67 -2.71 -29.37
CA LYS A 315 12.46 -1.66 -28.74
C LYS A 315 11.48 -0.60 -28.27
N THR A 316 11.42 -0.37 -26.95
CA THR A 316 10.72 0.79 -26.38
C THR A 316 11.43 2.03 -26.90
N GLU A 317 10.84 2.68 -27.92
CA GLU A 317 11.30 3.98 -28.35
C GLU A 317 11.19 4.95 -27.16
N LYS A 318 12.31 5.53 -26.79
CA LYS A 318 12.31 6.63 -25.83
C LYS A 318 11.70 7.85 -26.51
N TYR A 319 10.54 8.29 -26.07
CA TYR A 319 10.00 9.57 -26.51
C TYR A 319 10.60 10.70 -25.68
N ALA A 320 10.78 11.87 -26.33
CA ALA A 320 11.25 13.07 -25.68
C ALA A 320 10.28 13.45 -24.55
N GLY A 321 10.83 13.83 -23.41
CA GLY A 321 10.05 14.40 -22.31
C GLY A 321 9.44 15.76 -22.66
N ALA A 322 8.71 16.35 -21.71
CA ALA A 322 8.17 17.68 -21.87
C ALA A 322 9.31 18.72 -22.01
N PHE A 323 9.06 19.74 -22.83
CA PHE A 323 9.95 20.89 -22.90
C PHE A 323 9.82 21.73 -21.62
N VAL A 324 10.93 21.97 -20.96
CA VAL A 324 11.00 22.88 -19.81
C VAL A 324 11.89 24.06 -20.25
N MET A 325 11.31 25.25 -20.24
CA MET A 325 12.04 26.47 -20.57
C MET A 325 12.96 26.85 -19.40
N GLU A 326 14.20 27.22 -19.69
CA GLU A 326 15.11 27.73 -18.70
C GLU A 326 14.55 29.01 -18.06
N PRO A 327 14.57 29.14 -16.72
CA PRO A 327 14.05 30.31 -16.03
C PRO A 327 14.93 31.53 -16.32
N ILE A 328 14.31 32.67 -16.58
CA ILE A 328 15.01 33.95 -16.63
C ILE A 328 15.22 34.40 -15.19
N VAL A 329 16.45 34.33 -14.70
CA VAL A 329 16.81 34.67 -13.33
C VAL A 329 16.74 36.18 -13.12
N GLY A 330 16.04 36.63 -12.07
CA GLY A 330 15.92 38.05 -11.71
C GLY A 330 14.59 38.37 -11.04
N PHE A 331 14.40 39.67 -10.77
CA PHE A 331 13.14 40.21 -10.29
C PHE A 331 12.24 40.57 -11.47
N HIS A 332 11.03 40.05 -11.48
CA HIS A 332 10.06 40.33 -12.52
C HIS A 332 8.83 41.02 -11.94
N ASN A 333 8.42 42.13 -12.56
CA ASN A 333 7.20 42.83 -12.21
C ASN A 333 6.05 42.36 -13.10
N TYR A 334 4.81 42.41 -12.60
CA TYR A 334 3.60 42.08 -13.33
C TYR A 334 3.55 40.62 -13.84
N LEU A 335 3.91 39.68 -12.97
CA LEU A 335 3.88 38.25 -13.29
C LEU A 335 2.43 37.74 -13.30
N ALA A 336 2.06 37.03 -14.34
CA ALA A 336 0.83 36.26 -14.40
C ALA A 336 1.15 34.77 -14.59
N THR A 337 0.58 33.93 -13.75
CA THR A 337 0.74 32.48 -13.79
C THR A 337 -0.53 31.83 -14.34
N PHE A 338 -0.34 30.93 -15.31
CA PHE A 338 -1.44 30.15 -15.90
C PHE A 338 -1.13 28.68 -15.72
N ASP A 339 -2.13 27.90 -15.34
CA ASP A 339 -2.05 26.45 -15.21
C ASP A 339 -3.25 25.77 -15.86
N TYR A 340 -3.01 24.66 -16.56
CA TYR A 340 -4.08 23.83 -17.12
C TYR A 340 -4.63 22.86 -16.08
N SER A 341 -5.87 23.02 -15.68
CA SER A 341 -6.51 22.12 -14.75
C SER A 341 -6.49 20.67 -15.25
N SER A 342 -5.72 19.80 -14.59
CA SER A 342 -5.62 18.39 -14.92
C SER A 342 -5.28 18.14 -16.39
N GLU A 343 -4.21 18.74 -16.92
CA GLU A 343 -3.83 18.77 -18.35
C GLU A 343 -3.91 17.40 -19.03
N TYR A 344 -3.23 16.38 -18.50
CA TYR A 344 -3.21 15.05 -19.11
C TYR A 344 -4.60 14.39 -19.17
N PRO A 345 -5.36 14.30 -18.07
CA PRO A 345 -6.73 13.79 -18.12
C PRO A 345 -7.65 14.58 -19.06
N THR A 346 -7.52 15.89 -19.09
CA THR A 346 -8.32 16.75 -19.98
C THR A 346 -8.02 16.49 -21.44
N ASN A 347 -6.75 16.38 -21.81
CA ASN A 347 -6.35 16.03 -23.18
C ASN A 347 -6.85 14.64 -23.59
N ILE A 348 -6.74 13.63 -22.71
CA ILE A 348 -7.24 12.29 -23.01
C ILE A 348 -8.76 12.33 -23.24
N ARG A 349 -9.50 13.06 -22.44
CA ARG A 349 -10.97 13.22 -22.59
C ARG A 349 -11.34 13.99 -23.87
N GLN A 350 -10.67 15.10 -24.15
CA GLN A 350 -10.95 15.96 -25.30
C GLN A 350 -10.68 15.26 -26.62
N TRP A 351 -9.53 14.61 -26.73
CA TRP A 351 -9.07 13.97 -27.97
C TRP A 351 -9.46 12.50 -28.06
N ASN A 352 -10.20 11.97 -27.09
CA ASN A 352 -10.58 10.55 -27.00
C ASN A 352 -9.39 9.59 -27.13
N LEU A 353 -8.28 9.93 -26.45
CA LEU A 353 -7.04 9.17 -26.51
C LEU A 353 -7.20 7.83 -25.78
N SER A 354 -7.64 6.81 -26.49
CA SER A 354 -7.88 5.49 -25.92
C SER A 354 -7.53 4.40 -26.93
N PRO A 355 -6.87 3.31 -26.49
CA PRO A 355 -6.38 2.27 -27.41
C PRO A 355 -7.51 1.53 -28.14
N ASP A 356 -8.68 1.44 -27.55
CA ASP A 356 -9.84 0.73 -28.13
C ASP A 356 -10.58 1.49 -29.22
N VAL A 357 -10.32 2.77 -29.37
CA VAL A 357 -10.86 3.66 -30.40
C VAL A 357 -9.78 4.25 -31.32
N PHE A 358 -8.54 3.84 -31.14
CA PHE A 358 -7.44 4.21 -32.03
C PHE A 358 -7.58 3.53 -33.40
N ILE A 359 -7.46 4.30 -34.49
CA ILE A 359 -7.60 3.81 -35.85
C ILE A 359 -6.21 3.57 -36.47
N LYS A 360 -5.42 4.64 -36.60
CA LYS A 360 -4.07 4.62 -37.16
C LYS A 360 -3.31 5.91 -36.87
N LYS A 361 -2.05 5.96 -37.22
CA LYS A 361 -1.26 7.19 -37.26
C LYS A 361 -1.00 7.59 -38.73
N ASP A 362 -1.49 8.74 -39.14
CA ASP A 362 -1.33 9.26 -40.50
C ASP A 362 -1.48 10.79 -40.46
N ILE A 363 -0.36 11.49 -40.73
CA ILE A 363 -0.32 12.95 -40.64
C ILE A 363 -1.10 13.62 -41.80
N ASN A 364 -1.25 12.92 -42.91
CA ASN A 364 -1.93 13.42 -44.12
C ASN A 364 -3.43 13.07 -44.15
N PHE A 365 -3.93 12.36 -43.11
CA PHE A 365 -5.31 11.93 -43.04
C PHE A 365 -6.26 13.12 -43.00
N LYS A 366 -7.25 13.12 -43.86
CA LYS A 366 -8.35 14.11 -43.86
C LYS A 366 -9.37 13.71 -42.80
N VAL A 367 -9.56 14.58 -41.81
CA VAL A 367 -10.52 14.38 -40.70
C VAL A 367 -11.94 14.32 -41.27
N THR A 368 -12.74 13.37 -40.79
CA THR A 368 -14.16 13.22 -41.11
C THR A 368 -15.02 13.63 -39.94
N SER A 369 -16.34 13.64 -40.10
CA SER A 369 -17.30 13.84 -38.98
C SER A 369 -17.18 12.79 -37.87
N GLU A 370 -16.64 11.61 -38.19
CA GLU A 370 -16.52 10.46 -37.28
C GLU A 370 -15.13 10.30 -36.65
N THR A 371 -14.18 11.16 -37.01
CA THR A 371 -12.78 11.02 -36.59
C THR A 371 -12.22 12.27 -35.93
N ILE A 372 -11.30 12.08 -34.99
CA ILE A 372 -10.45 13.11 -34.40
C ILE A 372 -9.01 12.80 -34.75
N LYS A 373 -8.24 13.80 -35.16
CA LYS A 373 -6.80 13.67 -35.43
C LYS A 373 -6.02 14.59 -34.50
N THR A 374 -5.04 14.04 -33.80
CA THR A 374 -4.09 14.80 -32.97
C THR A 374 -3.04 15.50 -33.81
N ALA A 375 -2.29 16.45 -33.25
CA ALA A 375 -1.18 17.12 -33.89
C ALA A 375 -0.08 16.16 -34.37
N SER A 376 0.11 15.03 -33.64
CA SER A 376 1.08 13.97 -34.03
C SER A 376 0.58 13.04 -35.12
N GLY A 377 -0.64 13.26 -35.65
CA GLY A 377 -1.23 12.44 -36.72
C GLY A 377 -1.92 11.17 -36.23
N ALA A 378 -2.08 10.97 -34.94
CA ALA A 378 -2.88 9.85 -34.40
C ALA A 378 -4.37 10.14 -34.59
N ILE A 379 -5.11 9.12 -35.05
CA ILE A 379 -6.52 9.23 -35.45
C ILE A 379 -7.33 8.31 -34.55
N PHE A 380 -8.41 8.87 -33.99
CA PHE A 380 -9.31 8.17 -33.07
C PHE A 380 -10.77 8.32 -33.54
N LEU A 381 -11.64 7.39 -33.17
CA LEU A 381 -13.08 7.53 -33.36
C LEU A 381 -13.61 8.69 -32.51
N LYS A 382 -14.54 9.49 -33.08
CA LYS A 382 -15.16 10.63 -32.41
C LYS A 382 -16.45 10.25 -31.71
N ASN A 383 -17.28 9.44 -32.35
CA ASN A 383 -18.65 9.14 -31.94
C ASN A 383 -18.78 7.94 -31.01
N THR A 384 -17.65 7.30 -30.64
CA THR A 384 -17.59 6.20 -29.69
C THR A 384 -16.64 6.59 -28.59
N ASP A 385 -17.10 6.65 -27.34
CA ASP A 385 -16.23 6.94 -26.23
C ASP A 385 -15.26 5.77 -25.98
N GLY A 386 -13.99 6.10 -25.94
CA GLY A 386 -12.95 5.14 -25.55
C GLY A 386 -12.96 4.85 -24.06
N VAL A 387 -12.44 3.69 -23.67
CA VAL A 387 -12.43 3.25 -22.25
C VAL A 387 -11.75 4.26 -21.33
N LEU A 388 -10.63 4.87 -21.75
CA LEU A 388 -9.95 5.88 -20.95
C LEU A 388 -10.76 7.16 -20.81
N ARG A 389 -11.43 7.61 -21.87
CA ARG A 389 -12.32 8.78 -21.84
C ARG A 389 -13.45 8.57 -20.86
N THR A 390 -14.11 7.41 -20.92
CA THR A 390 -15.21 7.04 -20.02
C THR A 390 -14.76 7.01 -18.56
N LEU A 391 -13.67 6.32 -18.27
CA LEU A 391 -13.12 6.21 -16.92
C LEU A 391 -12.70 7.55 -16.35
N LEU A 392 -11.93 8.34 -17.10
CA LEU A 392 -11.46 9.65 -16.64
C LEU A 392 -12.58 10.65 -16.47
N THR A 393 -13.64 10.58 -17.30
CA THR A 393 -14.82 11.43 -17.12
C THR A 393 -15.55 11.08 -15.82
N GLY A 394 -15.76 9.80 -15.55
CA GLY A 394 -16.37 9.36 -14.28
C GLY A 394 -15.54 9.75 -13.05
N LEU A 395 -14.23 9.56 -13.08
CA LEU A 395 -13.34 9.94 -11.99
C LEU A 395 -13.28 11.47 -11.79
N PHE A 396 -13.27 12.22 -12.88
CA PHE A 396 -13.26 13.68 -12.81
C PHE A 396 -14.53 14.22 -12.16
N ASN A 397 -15.71 13.72 -12.55
CA ASN A 397 -16.98 14.14 -11.99
C ASN A 397 -17.04 13.83 -10.48
N LYS A 398 -16.64 12.62 -10.07
CA LYS A 398 -16.55 12.25 -8.64
C LYS A 398 -15.59 13.14 -7.86
N ARG A 399 -14.45 13.52 -8.49
CA ARG A 399 -13.49 14.44 -7.86
C ARG A 399 -14.07 15.84 -7.66
N VAL A 400 -14.83 16.35 -8.63
CA VAL A 400 -15.49 17.65 -8.50
C VAL A 400 -16.50 17.60 -7.36
N GLU A 401 -17.40 16.61 -7.37
CA GLU A 401 -18.39 16.40 -6.31
C GLU A 401 -17.75 16.29 -4.91
N ALA A 402 -16.69 15.50 -4.77
CA ALA A 402 -15.97 15.39 -3.49
C ALA A 402 -15.30 16.70 -3.06
N LYS A 403 -14.82 17.52 -3.99
CA LYS A 403 -14.26 18.84 -3.68
C LYS A 403 -15.33 19.82 -3.22
N ASP A 404 -16.50 19.78 -3.84
CA ASP A 404 -17.60 20.67 -3.48
C ASP A 404 -18.07 20.35 -2.05
N ILE A 405 -18.27 19.05 -1.73
CA ILE A 405 -18.61 18.59 -0.37
C ILE A 405 -17.51 18.99 0.64
N ALA A 406 -16.24 18.81 0.30
CA ALA A 406 -15.14 19.19 1.18
C ALA A 406 -15.12 20.71 1.46
N GLY A 407 -15.40 21.53 0.45
CA GLY A 407 -15.49 22.99 0.60
C GLY A 407 -16.67 23.43 1.50
N GLU A 408 -17.82 22.76 1.39
CA GLU A 408 -18.97 22.99 2.28
C GLU A 408 -18.62 22.66 3.74
N VAL A 409 -18.01 21.49 3.98
CA VAL A 409 -17.59 21.05 5.33
C VAL A 409 -16.53 21.97 5.90
N GLU A 410 -15.54 22.41 5.12
CA GLU A 410 -14.52 23.36 5.55
C GLU A 410 -15.14 24.70 5.96
N THR A 411 -16.13 25.17 5.21
CA THR A 411 -16.85 26.39 5.54
C THR A 411 -17.59 26.27 6.87
N GLU A 412 -18.24 25.14 7.12
CA GLU A 412 -18.93 24.85 8.37
C GLU A 412 -17.96 24.77 9.56
N ILE A 413 -16.80 24.10 9.40
CA ILE A 413 -15.75 24.02 10.42
C ILE A 413 -15.26 25.43 10.78
N ASN A 414 -14.93 26.25 9.79
CA ASN A 414 -14.46 27.63 10.02
C ASN A 414 -15.51 28.48 10.75
N TYR A 415 -16.79 28.29 10.45
CA TYR A 415 -17.88 28.95 11.15
C TYR A 415 -17.96 28.52 12.61
N LEU A 416 -17.92 27.22 12.89
CA LEU A 416 -17.95 26.67 14.26
C LEU A 416 -16.72 27.10 15.09
N GLU A 417 -15.54 27.10 14.49
CA GLU A 417 -14.33 27.61 15.15
C GLU A 417 -14.43 29.10 15.49
N SER A 418 -15.05 29.89 14.63
CA SER A 418 -15.28 31.32 14.92
C SER A 418 -16.19 31.54 16.13
N ILE A 419 -17.19 30.68 16.30
CA ILE A 419 -18.09 30.73 17.48
C ILE A 419 -17.34 30.36 18.77
N ILE A 420 -16.47 29.34 18.71
CA ILE A 420 -15.69 28.87 19.86
C ILE A 420 -14.68 29.92 20.29
N LYS A 421 -14.01 30.62 19.35
CA LYS A 421 -13.05 31.69 19.64
C LYS A 421 -13.70 32.96 20.22
N ASN A 422 -14.98 33.18 19.97
CA ASN A 422 -15.74 34.33 20.46
C ASN A 422 -16.45 34.10 21.81
N LYS A 423 -16.32 32.91 22.38
CA LYS A 423 -16.73 32.56 23.75
C LYS A 423 -15.54 32.57 24.72
#